data_1eadc8c3545ac2f57aa184613dc9cb77
#
_entry.id   1eadc8c3545ac2f57aa184613dc9cb77
#
_cell.length_a   1.000
_cell.length_b   1.000
_cell.length_c   1.000
_cell.angle_alpha   90.00
_cell.angle_beta   90.00
_cell.angle_gamma   90.00
#
_symmetry.space_group_name_H-M   'P 1'
#
loop_
_entity.id
_entity.type
_entity.pdbx_description
1 polymer ?
#
loop_
_entity_poly.entity_id
_entity_poly.type
_entity_poly.pdbx_seq_one_letter_code
_entity_poly.pdbx_strand_id
1 'polypeptide(L)'
;MINEINNNREEKSEKPNDENITRIGVSLPKNLLEEFDNIIRTRGYSSRSEAIRDAIRNYIMEYKWLEREEGEIVGVVSVIYNHNVKGISDKIISLQHDFLHIITTTLHIHLNKDYCLEMILVKGDMKEIKKLMDKITAIKGVANVKLITALKD
;
A
#
# COMPACT_ATOMS: atom_id res chain seq x y z
N MET A 1 42.83 -3.95 53.01
CA MET A 1 43.02 -4.69 51.75
C MET A 1 41.63 -4.95 51.16
N ILE A 2 41.21 -4.09 50.27
CA ILE A 2 39.90 -4.19 49.64
C ILE A 2 40.20 -4.31 48.13
N ASN A 3 39.84 -5.45 47.55
CA ASN A 3 40.01 -5.74 46.13
C ASN A 3 38.87 -5.06 45.34
N GLU A 4 39.25 -4.15 44.49
CA GLU A 4 38.40 -3.59 43.44
C GLU A 4 38.23 -4.61 42.33
N ILE A 5 36.98 -5.05 42.10
CA ILE A 5 36.59 -5.87 40.95
C ILE A 5 36.12 -4.92 39.86
N ASN A 6 36.98 -4.70 38.90
CA ASN A 6 36.68 -3.96 37.66
C ASN A 6 35.79 -4.81 36.76
N ASN A 7 34.55 -4.44 36.62
CA ASN A 7 33.58 -5.10 35.75
C ASN A 7 33.45 -4.29 34.45
N ASN A 8 34.42 -4.46 33.55
CA ASN A 8 34.30 -3.99 32.16
C ASN A 8 33.33 -4.91 31.42
N ARG A 9 32.07 -4.49 31.34
CA ARG A 9 31.15 -5.03 30.33
C ARG A 9 31.38 -4.27 29.02
N GLU A 10 32.15 -4.87 28.12
CA GLU A 10 32.18 -4.50 26.72
C GLU A 10 30.80 -4.80 26.13
N GLU A 11 30.01 -3.76 25.81
CA GLU A 11 28.86 -3.86 24.93
C GLU A 11 29.36 -4.24 23.53
N LYS A 12 29.28 -5.52 23.22
CA LYS A 12 29.38 -5.97 21.81
C LYS A 12 28.17 -5.45 21.04
N SER A 13 28.41 -4.42 20.25
CA SER A 13 27.48 -4.03 19.20
C SER A 13 27.34 -5.22 18.23
N GLU A 14 26.23 -5.94 18.30
CA GLU A 14 25.88 -6.96 17.32
C GLU A 14 25.74 -6.31 15.94
N LYS A 15 26.72 -6.56 15.06
CA LYS A 15 26.57 -6.28 13.63
C LYS A 15 25.42 -7.13 13.10
N PRO A 16 24.53 -6.60 12.25
CA PRO A 16 23.46 -7.41 11.66
C PRO A 16 24.07 -8.60 10.92
N ASN A 17 23.60 -9.78 11.27
CA ASN A 17 24.10 -11.08 10.84
C ASN A 17 24.09 -11.19 9.30
N ASP A 18 25.27 -11.22 8.68
CA ASP A 18 25.48 -11.27 7.23
C ASP A 18 25.20 -12.69 6.64
N GLU A 19 24.78 -13.64 7.51
CA GLU A 19 24.69 -15.07 7.17
C GLU A 19 23.42 -15.48 6.39
N ASN A 20 22.47 -14.56 6.12
CA ASN A 20 21.20 -14.87 5.45
C ASN A 20 20.98 -14.09 4.15
N ILE A 21 22.02 -13.62 3.48
CA ILE A 21 21.87 -12.91 2.21
C ILE A 21 22.01 -13.86 1.03
N THR A 22 20.91 -14.07 0.30
CA THR A 22 20.94 -14.76 -0.99
C THR A 22 21.12 -13.74 -2.12
N ARG A 23 22.08 -13.96 -2.99
CA ARG A 23 22.31 -13.13 -4.18
C ARG A 23 21.47 -13.62 -5.34
N ILE A 24 20.75 -12.69 -5.99
CA ILE A 24 19.93 -12.94 -7.18
C ILE A 24 20.43 -12.09 -8.34
N GLY A 25 20.33 -12.61 -9.55
CA GLY A 25 20.56 -11.87 -10.80
C GLY A 25 19.23 -11.57 -11.48
N VAL A 26 19.02 -10.30 -11.90
CA VAL A 26 17.82 -9.87 -12.63
C VAL A 26 18.22 -9.16 -13.90
N SER A 27 17.61 -9.54 -15.04
CA SER A 27 17.76 -8.83 -16.31
C SER A 27 16.63 -7.83 -16.48
N LEU A 28 16.98 -6.57 -16.74
CA LEU A 28 16.01 -5.48 -16.91
C LEU A 28 16.18 -4.86 -18.30
N PRO A 29 15.09 -4.41 -18.95
CA PRO A 29 15.18 -3.53 -20.11
C PRO A 29 15.95 -2.24 -19.76
N LYS A 30 16.73 -1.75 -20.71
CA LYS A 30 17.62 -0.59 -20.50
C LYS A 30 16.87 0.66 -19.99
N ASN A 31 15.74 0.96 -20.63
CA ASN A 31 14.90 2.10 -20.25
C ASN A 31 14.39 1.98 -18.79
N LEU A 32 13.94 0.79 -18.37
CA LEU A 32 13.46 0.55 -17.01
C LEU A 32 14.58 0.73 -15.98
N LEU A 33 15.79 0.25 -16.30
CA LEU A 33 16.93 0.45 -15.41
C LEU A 33 17.33 1.93 -15.28
N GLU A 34 17.29 2.70 -16.39
CA GLU A 34 17.58 4.13 -16.39
C GLU A 34 16.55 4.91 -15.54
N GLU A 35 15.27 4.61 -15.66
CA GLU A 35 14.21 5.19 -14.83
C GLU A 35 14.42 4.84 -13.35
N PHE A 36 14.71 3.58 -13.04
CA PHE A 36 15.00 3.14 -11.68
C PHE A 36 16.20 3.85 -11.06
N ASP A 37 17.31 4.01 -11.81
CA ASP A 37 18.50 4.73 -11.36
C ASP A 37 18.21 6.21 -11.09
N ASN A 38 17.34 6.84 -11.88
CA ASN A 38 16.90 8.20 -11.64
C ASN A 38 16.14 8.33 -10.32
N ILE A 39 15.21 7.39 -10.05
CA ILE A 39 14.43 7.36 -8.81
C ILE A 39 15.35 7.12 -7.61
N ILE A 40 16.31 6.20 -7.70
CA ILE A 40 17.30 5.92 -6.65
C ILE A 40 18.03 7.19 -6.24
N ARG A 41 18.56 7.95 -7.22
CA ARG A 41 19.25 9.20 -6.95
C ARG A 41 18.37 10.26 -6.30
N THR A 42 17.14 10.39 -6.78
CA THR A 42 16.18 11.38 -6.27
C THR A 42 15.72 11.06 -4.85
N ARG A 43 15.56 9.77 -4.53
CA ARG A 43 15.13 9.32 -3.19
C ARG A 43 16.27 9.16 -2.19
N GLY A 44 17.52 9.31 -2.60
CA GLY A 44 18.69 9.26 -1.70
C GLY A 44 19.05 7.84 -1.22
N TYR A 45 18.70 6.81 -1.98
CA TYR A 45 19.16 5.45 -1.66
C TYR A 45 20.69 5.33 -1.81
N SER A 46 21.35 4.64 -0.88
CA SER A 46 22.80 4.45 -0.90
C SER A 46 23.27 3.49 -1.99
N SER A 47 22.39 2.60 -2.45
CA SER A 47 22.70 1.60 -3.48
C SER A 47 21.45 1.06 -4.19
N ARG A 48 21.65 0.51 -5.43
CA ARG A 48 20.60 -0.22 -6.14
C ARG A 48 20.06 -1.39 -5.30
N SER A 49 20.93 -2.11 -4.59
CA SER A 49 20.53 -3.26 -3.76
C SER A 49 19.61 -2.85 -2.61
N GLU A 50 19.79 -1.68 -2.03
CA GLU A 50 18.89 -1.15 -1.01
C GLU A 50 17.52 -0.81 -1.60
N ALA A 51 17.48 -0.09 -2.70
CA ALA A 51 16.25 0.28 -3.38
C ALA A 51 15.47 -0.96 -3.88
N ILE A 52 16.16 -1.99 -4.38
CA ILE A 52 15.54 -3.25 -4.79
C ILE A 52 14.94 -3.97 -3.59
N ARG A 53 15.66 -4.05 -2.46
CA ARG A 53 15.11 -4.67 -1.24
C ARG A 53 13.86 -3.96 -0.76
N ASP A 54 13.86 -2.63 -0.81
CA ASP A 54 12.71 -1.83 -0.42
C ASP A 54 11.52 -2.03 -1.37
N ALA A 55 11.77 -2.03 -2.68
CA ALA A 55 10.76 -2.33 -3.68
C ALA A 55 10.15 -3.73 -3.51
N ILE A 56 10.99 -4.75 -3.22
CA ILE A 56 10.53 -6.12 -2.96
C ILE A 56 9.69 -6.18 -1.68
N ARG A 57 10.12 -5.51 -0.59
CA ARG A 57 9.32 -5.44 0.65
C ARG A 57 7.95 -4.82 0.41
N ASN A 58 7.91 -3.70 -0.31
CA ASN A 58 6.66 -3.03 -0.65
C ASN A 58 5.75 -3.93 -1.49
N TYR A 59 6.30 -4.61 -2.49
CA TYR A 59 5.56 -5.57 -3.31
C TYR A 59 4.99 -6.73 -2.49
N ILE A 60 5.82 -7.32 -1.60
CA ILE A 60 5.38 -8.41 -0.71
C ILE A 60 4.29 -7.92 0.26
N MET A 61 4.45 -6.72 0.82
CA MET A 61 3.44 -6.14 1.69
C MET A 61 2.12 -5.93 0.94
N GLU A 62 2.15 -5.31 -0.23
CA GLU A 62 0.96 -5.11 -1.05
C GLU A 62 0.26 -6.45 -1.37
N TYR A 63 1.04 -7.47 -1.75
CA TYR A 63 0.50 -8.79 -2.04
C TYR A 63 -0.11 -9.48 -0.81
N LYS A 64 0.60 -9.48 0.32
CA LYS A 64 0.11 -10.08 1.58
C LYS A 64 -1.17 -9.40 2.08
N TRP A 65 -1.32 -8.10 1.84
CA TRP A 65 -2.55 -7.38 2.17
C TRP A 65 -3.72 -7.82 1.30
N LEU A 66 -3.49 -8.02 0.01
CA LEU A 66 -4.51 -8.53 -0.91
C LEU A 66 -4.92 -9.98 -0.59
N GLU A 67 -4.00 -10.78 -0.04
CA GLU A 67 -4.27 -12.17 0.36
C GLU A 67 -4.90 -12.32 1.76
N ARG A 68 -4.89 -11.29 2.60
CA ARG A 68 -5.61 -11.36 3.87
C ARG A 68 -7.09 -11.53 3.58
N GLU A 69 -7.61 -12.72 3.84
CA GLU A 69 -9.03 -13.02 3.70
C GLU A 69 -9.84 -12.59 4.93
N GLU A 70 -9.19 -12.38 6.08
CA GLU A 70 -9.84 -12.12 7.37
C GLU A 70 -9.09 -11.06 8.18
N GLY A 71 -9.83 -10.40 9.06
CA GLY A 71 -9.33 -9.42 10.00
C GLY A 71 -9.88 -8.02 9.78
N GLU A 72 -9.99 -7.29 10.87
CA GLU A 72 -10.42 -5.89 10.86
C GLU A 72 -9.28 -5.00 10.35
N ILE A 73 -9.56 -4.16 9.36
CA ILE A 73 -8.62 -3.18 8.83
C ILE A 73 -9.22 -1.78 8.85
N VAL A 74 -8.34 -0.78 8.84
CA VAL A 74 -8.65 0.60 8.52
C VAL A 74 -7.93 0.97 7.24
N GLY A 75 -8.63 1.56 6.28
CA GLY A 75 -8.05 1.91 5.00
C GLY A 75 -8.86 2.93 4.24
N VAL A 76 -8.36 3.29 3.07
CA VAL A 76 -9.02 4.17 2.11
C VAL A 76 -9.18 3.42 0.79
N VAL A 77 -10.42 3.23 0.36
CA VAL A 77 -10.73 2.80 -1.01
C VAL A 77 -10.79 4.03 -1.89
N SER A 78 -9.84 4.17 -2.81
CA SER A 78 -9.84 5.24 -3.80
C SER A 78 -10.51 4.74 -5.07
N VAL A 79 -11.46 5.52 -5.60
CA VAL A 79 -12.24 5.20 -6.79
C VAL A 79 -12.12 6.34 -7.79
N ILE A 80 -11.62 6.06 -8.99
CA ILE A 80 -11.62 7.03 -10.09
C ILE A 80 -12.69 6.61 -11.08
N TYR A 81 -13.59 7.51 -11.44
CA TYR A 81 -14.68 7.22 -12.37
C TYR A 81 -15.01 8.42 -13.26
N ASN A 82 -15.57 8.13 -14.44
CA ASN A 82 -16.05 9.14 -15.36
C ASN A 82 -17.48 9.54 -14.98
N HIS A 83 -17.66 10.76 -14.44
CA HIS A 83 -18.95 11.24 -13.98
C HIS A 83 -19.94 11.55 -15.12
N ASN A 84 -19.48 11.62 -16.38
CA ASN A 84 -20.36 11.79 -17.55
C ASN A 84 -21.14 10.51 -17.90
N VAL A 85 -20.76 9.36 -17.34
CA VAL A 85 -21.52 8.13 -17.49
C VAL A 85 -22.83 8.23 -16.71
N LYS A 86 -23.95 8.17 -17.43
CA LYS A 86 -25.28 8.38 -16.84
C LYS A 86 -25.56 7.46 -15.65
N GLY A 87 -25.88 8.06 -14.53
CA GLY A 87 -26.27 7.38 -13.28
C GLY A 87 -25.11 6.71 -12.52
N ILE A 88 -23.85 6.97 -12.88
CA ILE A 88 -22.71 6.37 -12.17
C ILE A 88 -22.63 6.85 -10.74
N SER A 89 -22.77 8.14 -10.49
CA SER A 89 -22.72 8.72 -9.14
C SER A 89 -23.82 8.14 -8.26
N ASP A 90 -25.05 8.03 -8.75
CA ASP A 90 -26.16 7.45 -8.01
C ASP A 90 -25.90 5.98 -7.65
N LYS A 91 -25.29 5.21 -8.58
CA LYS A 91 -24.94 3.80 -8.34
C LYS A 91 -23.86 3.66 -7.28
N ILE A 92 -22.82 4.51 -7.32
CA ILE A 92 -21.76 4.49 -6.33
C ILE A 92 -22.32 4.86 -4.96
N ILE A 93 -23.14 5.92 -4.87
CA ILE A 93 -23.78 6.34 -3.62
C ILE A 93 -24.71 5.24 -3.09
N SER A 94 -25.58 4.67 -3.94
CA SER A 94 -26.47 3.58 -3.53
C SER A 94 -25.69 2.39 -2.99
N LEU A 95 -24.59 2.02 -3.66
CA LEU A 95 -23.74 0.93 -3.21
C LEU A 95 -23.08 1.23 -1.86
N GLN A 96 -22.64 2.48 -1.62
CA GLN A 96 -22.09 2.87 -0.32
C GLN A 96 -23.11 2.73 0.80
N HIS A 97 -24.38 3.01 0.53
CA HIS A 97 -25.45 2.81 1.52
C HIS A 97 -25.61 1.33 1.93
N ASP A 98 -25.35 0.38 1.03
CA ASP A 98 -25.39 -1.04 1.36
C ASP A 98 -24.22 -1.46 2.29
N PHE A 99 -23.16 -0.64 2.39
CA PHE A 99 -21.94 -0.92 3.15
C PHE A 99 -21.66 0.09 4.28
N LEU A 100 -22.68 0.80 4.77
CA LEU A 100 -22.53 1.81 5.85
C LEU A 100 -21.85 1.26 7.10
N HIS A 101 -21.97 -0.05 7.36
CA HIS A 101 -21.38 -0.69 8.53
C HIS A 101 -19.85 -0.74 8.50
N ILE A 102 -19.22 -0.59 7.32
CA ILE A 102 -17.76 -0.52 7.16
C ILE A 102 -17.27 0.85 6.67
N ILE A 103 -18.16 1.73 6.21
CA ILE A 103 -17.79 3.06 5.69
C ILE A 103 -17.87 4.09 6.82
N THR A 104 -16.77 4.78 7.08
CA THR A 104 -16.70 5.81 8.09
C THR A 104 -17.03 7.20 7.52
N THR A 105 -16.49 7.51 6.35
CA THR A 105 -16.70 8.78 5.64
C THR A 105 -16.28 8.67 4.19
N THR A 106 -16.74 9.60 3.38
CA THR A 106 -16.39 9.69 1.96
C THR A 106 -15.99 11.12 1.62
N LEU A 107 -14.94 11.28 0.82
CA LEU A 107 -14.50 12.54 0.24
C LEU A 107 -14.58 12.46 -1.28
N HIS A 108 -15.31 13.40 -1.89
CA HIS A 108 -15.47 13.51 -3.33
C HIS A 108 -14.65 14.68 -3.87
N ILE A 109 -13.86 14.43 -4.92
CA ILE A 109 -12.95 15.41 -5.54
C ILE A 109 -13.15 15.38 -7.06
N HIS A 110 -13.39 16.53 -7.67
CA HIS A 110 -13.35 16.67 -9.12
C HIS A 110 -11.90 16.75 -9.60
N LEU A 111 -11.43 15.74 -10.34
CA LEU A 111 -10.07 15.75 -10.89
C LEU A 111 -9.97 16.65 -12.13
N ASN A 112 -10.99 16.58 -12.98
CA ASN A 112 -11.13 17.38 -14.19
C ASN A 112 -12.59 17.38 -14.68
N LYS A 113 -12.86 17.86 -15.91
CA LYS A 113 -14.20 17.93 -16.50
C LYS A 113 -14.87 16.57 -16.74
N ASP A 114 -14.13 15.47 -16.70
CA ASP A 114 -14.63 14.14 -17.04
C ASP A 114 -14.54 13.14 -15.88
N TYR A 115 -13.57 13.33 -14.97
CA TYR A 115 -13.26 12.36 -13.91
C TYR A 115 -13.36 12.92 -12.51
N CYS A 116 -13.88 12.10 -11.63
CA CYS A 116 -13.89 12.31 -10.19
C CYS A 116 -13.05 11.24 -9.49
N LEU A 117 -12.47 11.65 -8.36
CA LEU A 117 -11.87 10.76 -7.36
C LEU A 117 -12.78 10.74 -6.15
N GLU A 118 -13.15 9.56 -5.71
CA GLU A 118 -13.83 9.35 -4.44
C GLU A 118 -12.93 8.57 -3.50
N MET A 119 -12.73 9.08 -2.30
CA MET A 119 -11.94 8.46 -1.24
C MET A 119 -12.89 8.00 -0.15
N ILE A 120 -13.06 6.69 -0.02
CA ILE A 120 -13.99 6.06 0.91
C ILE A 120 -13.15 5.52 2.08
N LEU A 121 -13.25 6.17 3.25
CA LEU A 121 -12.58 5.69 4.46
C LEU A 121 -13.38 4.50 5.01
N VAL A 122 -12.72 3.36 5.09
CA VAL A 122 -13.32 2.10 5.53
C VAL A 122 -12.66 1.59 6.81
N LYS A 123 -13.49 0.99 7.66
CA LYS A 123 -13.05 0.26 8.85
C LYS A 123 -13.93 -0.96 9.01
N GLY A 124 -13.35 -2.17 8.97
CA GLY A 124 -14.10 -3.40 9.11
C GLY A 124 -13.37 -4.61 8.59
N ASP A 125 -14.11 -5.70 8.42
CA ASP A 125 -13.59 -6.95 7.93
C ASP A 125 -13.15 -6.85 6.46
N MET A 126 -11.97 -7.41 6.16
CA MET A 126 -11.36 -7.37 4.83
C MET A 126 -12.26 -7.99 3.76
N LYS A 127 -13.03 -9.05 4.09
CA LYS A 127 -13.97 -9.67 3.15
C LYS A 127 -15.07 -8.70 2.70
N GLU A 128 -15.60 -7.92 3.65
CA GLU A 128 -16.65 -6.94 3.33
C GLU A 128 -16.08 -5.79 2.49
N ILE A 129 -14.86 -5.35 2.80
CA ILE A 129 -14.18 -4.30 2.01
C ILE A 129 -13.88 -4.80 0.59
N LYS A 130 -13.41 -6.05 0.42
CA LYS A 130 -13.22 -6.65 -0.91
C LYS A 130 -14.54 -6.72 -1.69
N LYS A 131 -15.64 -7.14 -1.06
CA LYS A 131 -16.97 -7.15 -1.71
C LYS A 131 -17.41 -5.77 -2.18
N LEU A 132 -17.16 -4.73 -1.37
CA LEU A 132 -17.43 -3.34 -1.76
C LEU A 132 -16.60 -2.96 -3.00
N MET A 133 -15.29 -3.24 -2.98
CA MET A 133 -14.39 -2.93 -4.10
C MET A 133 -14.79 -3.66 -5.38
N ASP A 134 -15.11 -4.94 -5.30
CA ASP A 134 -15.52 -5.76 -6.46
C ASP A 134 -16.79 -5.21 -7.09
N LYS A 135 -17.78 -4.86 -6.27
CA LYS A 135 -19.03 -4.25 -6.75
C LYS A 135 -18.81 -2.89 -7.39
N ILE A 136 -17.95 -2.04 -6.80
CA ILE A 136 -17.59 -0.74 -7.40
C ILE A 136 -16.86 -0.95 -8.73
N THR A 137 -15.89 -1.85 -8.79
CA THR A 137 -15.11 -2.16 -10.00
C THR A 137 -16.02 -2.61 -11.15
N ALA A 138 -17.10 -3.32 -10.86
CA ALA A 138 -18.06 -3.79 -11.85
C ALA A 138 -18.95 -2.68 -12.44
N ILE A 139 -18.96 -1.47 -11.87
CA ILE A 139 -19.79 -0.36 -12.37
C ILE A 139 -19.15 0.19 -13.65
N LYS A 140 -19.93 0.21 -14.74
CA LYS A 140 -19.49 0.80 -16.01
C LYS A 140 -19.16 2.28 -15.84
N GLY A 141 -17.93 2.66 -16.21
CA GLY A 141 -17.43 4.04 -16.10
C GLY A 141 -16.46 4.23 -14.93
N VAL A 142 -16.30 3.24 -14.06
CA VAL A 142 -15.21 3.18 -13.09
C VAL A 142 -13.91 2.85 -13.83
N ALA A 143 -12.89 3.69 -13.64
CA ALA A 143 -11.59 3.57 -14.30
C ALA A 143 -10.54 2.90 -13.40
N ASN A 144 -10.61 3.10 -12.08
CA ASN A 144 -9.66 2.53 -11.14
C ASN A 144 -10.28 2.40 -9.74
N VAL A 145 -9.95 1.32 -9.04
CA VAL A 145 -10.26 1.11 -7.62
C VAL A 145 -9.01 0.59 -6.94
N LYS A 146 -8.58 1.25 -5.86
CA LYS A 146 -7.43 0.83 -5.05
C LYS A 146 -7.75 0.92 -3.57
N LEU A 147 -7.26 -0.05 -2.80
CA LEU A 147 -7.24 -0.01 -1.35
C LEU A 147 -5.85 0.43 -0.87
N ILE A 148 -5.83 1.42 -0.01
CA ILE A 148 -4.65 1.85 0.74
C ILE A 148 -4.96 1.58 2.20
N THR A 149 -4.19 0.72 2.85
CA THR A 149 -4.41 0.37 4.25
C THR A 149 -3.47 1.15 5.15
N ALA A 150 -3.97 1.58 6.30
CA ALA A 150 -3.13 2.04 7.39
C ALA A 150 -2.60 0.81 8.13
N LEU A 151 -1.29 0.60 8.09
CA LEU A 151 -0.64 -0.47 8.82
C LEU A 151 -0.70 -0.19 10.32
N LYS A 152 -1.25 -1.14 11.08
CA LYS A 152 -0.85 -1.34 12.46
C LYS A 152 -0.18 -2.71 12.52
N ASP A 153 1.14 -2.69 12.77
CA ASP A 153 1.90 -3.89 13.13
C ASP A 153 1.31 -4.56 14.37
#